data_c60dd2ea74a083cdfe61559af1205c88
#
_entry.id   c60dd2ea74a083cdfe61559af1205c88
#
_cell.length_a   1.000
_cell.length_b   1.000
_cell.length_c   1.000
_cell.angle_alpha   90.00
_cell.angle_beta   90.00
_cell.angle_gamma   90.00
#
_symmetry.space_group_name_H-M   'P 1'
#
loop_
_entity.id
_entity.type
_entity.pdbx_description
1 polymer ?
#
loop_
_entity_poly.entity_id
_entity_poly.type
_entity_poly.pdbx_seq_one_letter_code
_entity_poly.pdbx_strand_id
1 'polypeptide(L)'
;MDLIAEVEGHLARSNFAPALRCALTAWRAHREPVLADLIDALGARAAPEPFASPNAKAEDFHAAWLEALRSDPLTQTSFAASTLNRGVPQVITPDDGYGLEATERRYAAWLERLELLETLEPDPRWSTPCLDVIHQHPWKVLFSEELHDPLFRVLKKLGDRRIVERLRTLAAHSDARSAYARDIHRERLPPLANSIERIQKPPLQADTLARLRSMVRTLSPKEAAPRVDPLLEQRLLAAVAANLADPAPRRVLADLWMERGNPRAELIDADEKRARSLIFRHEAEWLGALERVTMHRAYLNGFLDSFTLRVNHAASEELWSKAESAQDLATVRSIEQGKSNVRHYLAFTLAAPNLRSVHMKTRKMLDAFTETDRPRLNEVQLEFALDARAVKRLARFPELRLLVVPSRAEAKKLSAPLVQRGVKLEFAK
;
A
#
# COMPACT_ATOMS: atom_id res chain seq x y z
N MET A 1 14.71 40.32 -4.92
CA MET A 1 15.42 39.12 -5.45
C MET A 1 14.36 38.20 -6.06
N ASP A 2 14.48 37.84 -7.33
CA ASP A 2 13.52 36.96 -8.00
C ASP A 2 13.91 35.51 -7.73
N LEU A 3 13.34 34.94 -6.65
CA LEU A 3 13.60 33.55 -6.25
C LEU A 3 13.24 32.54 -7.35
N ILE A 4 12.31 32.85 -8.24
CA ILE A 4 11.92 31.97 -9.33
C ILE A 4 12.99 31.96 -10.43
N ALA A 5 13.58 33.13 -10.74
CA ALA A 5 14.72 33.17 -11.66
C ALA A 5 15.94 32.39 -11.09
N GLU A 6 16.15 32.42 -9.78
CA GLU A 6 17.19 31.62 -9.13
C GLU A 6 16.92 30.13 -9.24
N VAL A 7 15.66 29.67 -9.02
CA VAL A 7 15.28 28.28 -9.23
C VAL A 7 15.60 27.86 -10.67
N GLU A 8 15.21 28.65 -11.67
CA GLU A 8 15.52 28.35 -13.09
C GLU A 8 17.02 28.26 -13.34
N GLY A 9 17.80 29.21 -12.81
CA GLY A 9 19.25 29.23 -12.94
C GLY A 9 19.93 28.00 -12.30
N HIS A 10 19.42 27.52 -11.16
CA HIS A 10 19.89 26.28 -10.54
C HIS A 10 19.48 25.04 -11.33
N LEU A 11 18.26 24.98 -11.84
CA LEU A 11 17.78 23.89 -12.67
C LEU A 11 18.57 23.74 -13.96
N ALA A 12 18.90 24.84 -14.64
CA ALA A 12 19.75 24.84 -15.84
C ALA A 12 21.12 24.19 -15.60
N ARG A 13 21.60 24.23 -14.36
CA ARG A 13 22.87 23.63 -13.93
C ARG A 13 22.69 22.28 -13.22
N SER A 14 21.48 21.72 -13.18
CA SER A 14 21.14 20.48 -12.46
C SER A 14 21.44 20.53 -10.96
N ASN A 15 21.43 21.71 -10.35
CA ASN A 15 21.69 21.93 -8.92
C ASN A 15 20.36 21.86 -8.12
N PHE A 16 19.88 20.66 -7.85
CA PHE A 16 18.53 20.43 -7.29
C PHE A 16 18.38 20.93 -5.83
N ALA A 17 19.36 20.73 -4.95
CA ALA A 17 19.24 21.15 -3.56
C ALA A 17 19.19 22.69 -3.38
N PRO A 18 20.02 23.52 -4.05
CA PRO A 18 19.82 24.97 -4.06
C PRO A 18 18.49 25.40 -4.68
N ALA A 19 18.06 24.78 -5.80
CA ALA A 19 16.77 25.05 -6.42
C ALA A 19 15.62 24.77 -5.43
N LEU A 20 15.67 23.65 -4.71
CA LEU A 20 14.70 23.28 -3.68
C LEU A 20 14.64 24.31 -2.55
N ARG A 21 15.79 24.82 -2.10
CA ARG A 21 15.85 25.86 -1.07
C ARG A 21 15.16 27.16 -1.52
N CYS A 22 15.42 27.61 -2.73
CA CYS A 22 14.77 28.80 -3.30
C CYS A 22 13.25 28.57 -3.46
N ALA A 23 12.84 27.41 -3.96
CA ALA A 23 11.44 27.07 -4.13
C ALA A 23 10.69 27.02 -2.77
N LEU A 24 11.29 26.44 -1.71
CA LEU A 24 10.74 26.43 -0.36
C LEU A 24 10.57 27.85 0.20
N THR A 25 11.56 28.72 -0.01
CA THR A 25 11.49 30.12 0.41
C THR A 25 10.33 30.83 -0.30
N ALA A 26 10.22 30.67 -1.61
CA ALA A 26 9.12 31.22 -2.39
C ALA A 26 7.75 30.68 -1.95
N TRP A 27 7.66 29.36 -1.69
CA TRP A 27 6.41 28.76 -1.25
C TRP A 27 5.97 29.27 0.14
N ARG A 28 6.90 29.44 1.06
CA ARG A 28 6.57 30.02 2.39
C ARG A 28 6.01 31.44 2.29
N ALA A 29 6.45 32.19 1.27
CA ALA A 29 5.94 33.55 1.02
C ALA A 29 4.55 33.54 0.36
N HIS A 30 4.28 32.64 -0.57
CA HIS A 30 3.12 32.70 -1.45
C HIS A 30 2.09 31.57 -1.23
N ARG A 31 2.50 30.40 -0.74
CA ARG A 31 1.64 29.21 -0.53
C ARG A 31 0.89 28.74 -1.79
N GLU A 32 1.46 28.99 -2.96
CA GLU A 32 0.87 28.58 -4.22
C GLU A 32 1.00 27.06 -4.43
N PRO A 33 -0.06 26.38 -4.83
CA PRO A 33 -0.04 24.92 -5.06
C PRO A 33 1.04 24.48 -6.04
N VAL A 34 1.24 25.20 -7.13
CA VAL A 34 2.25 24.86 -8.15
C VAL A 34 3.69 24.92 -7.61
N LEU A 35 3.97 25.79 -6.61
CA LEU A 35 5.27 25.79 -5.93
C LEU A 35 5.43 24.52 -5.07
N ALA A 36 4.38 24.05 -4.44
CA ALA A 36 4.41 22.81 -3.69
C ALA A 36 4.66 21.60 -4.61
N ASP A 37 4.03 21.57 -5.80
CA ASP A 37 4.29 20.53 -6.81
C ASP A 37 5.74 20.58 -7.31
N LEU A 38 6.29 21.79 -7.50
CA LEU A 38 7.71 21.96 -7.86
C LEU A 38 8.64 21.45 -6.75
N ILE A 39 8.32 21.72 -5.49
CA ILE A 39 9.09 21.26 -4.32
C ILE A 39 9.09 19.74 -4.23
N ASP A 40 7.96 19.08 -4.47
CA ASP A 40 7.88 17.62 -4.51
C ASP A 40 8.78 17.04 -5.62
N ALA A 41 8.72 17.62 -6.82
CA ALA A 41 9.55 17.18 -7.95
C ALA A 41 11.06 17.41 -7.71
N LEU A 42 11.43 18.57 -7.13
CA LEU A 42 12.81 18.88 -6.76
C LEU A 42 13.31 18.00 -5.62
N GLY A 43 12.47 17.75 -4.62
CA GLY A 43 12.79 16.91 -3.48
C GLY A 43 13.09 15.46 -3.89
N ALA A 44 12.37 14.92 -4.87
CA ALA A 44 12.65 13.61 -5.43
C ALA A 44 14.03 13.54 -6.14
N ARG A 45 14.47 14.65 -6.75
CA ARG A 45 15.78 14.74 -7.44
C ARG A 45 16.95 15.08 -6.51
N ALA A 46 16.67 15.82 -5.44
CA ALA A 46 17.67 16.22 -4.44
C ALA A 46 17.84 15.17 -3.34
N ALA A 47 17.02 14.13 -3.31
CA ALA A 47 17.04 13.13 -2.24
C ALA A 47 18.39 12.39 -2.22
N PRO A 48 19.07 12.35 -1.06
CA PRO A 48 20.28 11.56 -0.89
C PRO A 48 19.93 10.08 -0.75
N GLU A 49 20.99 9.26 -0.56
CA GLU A 49 20.82 7.87 -0.13
C GLU A 49 19.95 7.78 1.14
N PRO A 50 19.13 6.73 1.27
CA PRO A 50 18.32 6.52 2.46
C PRO A 50 19.18 6.50 3.73
N PHE A 51 18.84 7.30 4.75
CA PHE A 51 19.58 7.42 6.02
C PHE A 51 19.53 6.14 6.87
N ALA A 52 18.65 5.21 6.57
CA ALA A 52 18.54 3.95 7.29
C ALA A 52 18.20 2.79 6.36
N SER A 53 18.71 1.60 6.72
CA SER A 53 18.35 0.37 6.00
C SER A 53 16.85 0.10 6.06
N PRO A 54 16.22 -0.40 4.99
CA PRO A 54 14.85 -0.88 5.02
C PRO A 54 14.60 -1.96 6.08
N ASN A 55 15.64 -2.67 6.49
CA ASN A 55 15.58 -3.75 7.49
C ASN A 55 16.02 -3.31 8.89
N ALA A 56 16.28 -2.02 9.12
CA ALA A 56 16.65 -1.53 10.44
C ALA A 56 15.54 -1.82 11.46
N LYS A 57 15.90 -2.15 12.70
CA LYS A 57 14.93 -2.26 13.79
C LYS A 57 14.17 -0.95 13.96
N ALA A 58 12.96 -1.01 14.47
CA ALA A 58 12.10 0.16 14.59
C ALA A 58 12.74 1.30 15.42
N GLU A 59 13.45 0.94 16.48
CA GLU A 59 14.14 1.89 17.37
C GLU A 59 15.33 2.57 16.66
N ASP A 60 16.18 1.77 16.00
CA ASP A 60 17.33 2.27 15.24
C ASP A 60 16.87 3.15 14.07
N PHE A 61 15.79 2.76 13.41
CA PHE A 61 15.19 3.54 12.34
C PHE A 61 14.63 4.87 12.85
N HIS A 62 13.96 4.87 14.01
CA HIS A 62 13.41 6.07 14.59
C HIS A 62 14.52 7.07 14.96
N ALA A 63 15.57 6.61 15.62
CA ALA A 63 16.72 7.44 15.97
C ALA A 63 17.39 8.04 14.73
N ALA A 64 17.63 7.23 13.69
CA ALA A 64 18.20 7.68 12.42
C ALA A 64 17.28 8.69 11.69
N TRP A 65 15.96 8.50 11.77
CA TRP A 65 14.97 9.40 11.19
C TRP A 65 15.02 10.79 11.82
N LEU A 66 15.06 10.86 13.15
CA LEU A 66 15.16 12.12 13.88
C LEU A 66 16.49 12.83 13.60
N GLU A 67 17.60 12.08 13.64
CA GLU A 67 18.93 12.64 13.40
C GLU A 67 19.07 13.17 11.97
N ALA A 68 18.59 12.46 10.97
CA ALA A 68 18.63 12.89 9.59
C ALA A 68 17.91 14.22 9.38
N LEU A 69 16.73 14.41 9.97
CA LEU A 69 15.98 15.65 9.86
C LEU A 69 16.55 16.81 10.69
N ARG A 70 17.21 16.51 11.82
CA ARG A 70 17.91 17.55 12.59
C ARG A 70 19.17 18.05 11.88
N SER A 71 19.89 17.14 11.20
CA SER A 71 21.14 17.46 10.51
C SER A 71 20.92 18.10 9.13
N ASP A 72 20.03 17.57 8.33
CA ASP A 72 19.74 18.07 6.97
C ASP A 72 18.25 17.95 6.60
N PRO A 73 17.38 18.82 7.12
CA PRO A 73 15.96 18.80 6.79
C PRO A 73 15.69 19.09 5.32
N LEU A 74 16.59 19.78 4.61
CA LEU A 74 16.36 20.15 3.22
C LEU A 74 16.30 18.94 2.29
N THR A 75 17.30 18.06 2.34
CA THR A 75 17.42 16.93 1.42
C THR A 75 16.76 15.67 1.97
N GLN A 76 16.76 15.46 3.30
CA GLN A 76 16.23 14.26 3.94
C GLN A 76 14.70 14.21 4.03
N THR A 77 14.01 15.36 3.93
CA THR A 77 12.55 15.44 4.09
C THR A 77 11.81 14.50 3.14
N SER A 78 12.21 14.37 1.88
CA SER A 78 11.47 13.51 0.92
C SER A 78 11.47 12.04 1.34
N PHE A 79 12.61 11.51 1.79
CA PHE A 79 12.68 10.14 2.29
C PHE A 79 12.00 9.99 3.66
N ALA A 80 12.20 10.93 4.56
CA ALA A 80 11.58 10.93 5.88
C ALA A 80 10.04 11.00 5.77
N ALA A 81 9.51 11.82 4.86
CA ALA A 81 8.08 11.94 4.59
C ALA A 81 7.49 10.62 4.05
N SER A 82 8.15 9.97 3.09
CA SER A 82 7.71 8.67 2.55
C SER A 82 7.72 7.54 3.59
N THR A 83 8.45 7.73 4.68
CA THR A 83 8.62 6.75 5.76
C THR A 83 8.01 7.20 7.09
N LEU A 84 7.23 8.29 7.10
CA LEU A 84 6.60 8.82 8.31
C LEU A 84 5.80 7.76 9.08
N ASN A 85 5.06 6.92 8.36
CA ASN A 85 4.23 5.87 8.92
C ASN A 85 4.98 4.60 9.34
N ARG A 86 6.28 4.53 9.09
CA ARG A 86 7.06 3.35 9.42
C ARG A 86 7.18 3.17 10.94
N GLY A 87 6.88 1.98 11.41
CA GLY A 87 6.90 1.64 12.84
C GLY A 87 5.71 2.17 13.63
N VAL A 88 4.76 2.86 12.98
CA VAL A 88 3.47 3.16 13.60
C VAL A 88 2.75 1.84 13.83
N PRO A 89 2.25 1.58 15.05
CA PRO A 89 1.52 0.35 15.33
C PRO A 89 0.26 0.30 14.47
N GLN A 90 0.26 -0.54 13.44
CA GLN A 90 -0.98 -0.89 12.78
C GLN A 90 -1.80 -1.72 13.76
N VAL A 91 -3.03 -1.30 14.01
CA VAL A 91 -4.05 -1.96 14.87
C VAL A 91 -3.49 -3.10 15.73
N ILE A 92 -3.02 -2.77 16.93
CA ILE A 92 -2.64 -3.79 17.91
C ILE A 92 -3.94 -4.26 18.58
N THR A 93 -4.32 -5.50 18.30
CA THR A 93 -5.31 -6.18 19.14
C THR A 93 -4.61 -6.70 20.39
N PRO A 94 -5.30 -6.82 21.54
CA PRO A 94 -4.74 -7.47 22.72
C PRO A 94 -4.19 -8.88 22.44
N ASP A 95 -4.69 -9.52 21.37
CA ASP A 95 -4.31 -10.87 20.93
C ASP A 95 -3.05 -10.92 20.05
N ASP A 96 -2.49 -9.79 19.62
CA ASP A 96 -1.34 -9.77 18.70
C ASP A 96 0.01 -10.08 19.38
N GLY A 97 0.01 -10.45 20.65
CA GLY A 97 1.20 -10.86 21.41
C GLY A 97 2.20 -9.73 21.69
N TYR A 98 1.92 -8.51 21.23
CA TYR A 98 2.72 -7.33 21.61
C TYR A 98 2.23 -6.80 22.95
N GLY A 99 3.12 -6.78 23.95
CA GLY A 99 2.81 -6.21 25.25
C GLY A 99 2.45 -4.73 25.14
N LEU A 100 1.63 -4.27 26.08
CA LEU A 100 1.21 -2.86 26.20
C LEU A 100 2.40 -1.90 26.12
N GLU A 101 3.51 -2.25 26.77
CA GLU A 101 4.75 -1.47 26.81
C GLU A 101 5.41 -1.26 25.43
N ALA A 102 5.38 -2.28 24.53
CA ALA A 102 5.90 -2.13 23.17
C ALA A 102 5.03 -1.18 22.33
N THR A 103 3.73 -1.14 22.62
CA THR A 103 2.78 -0.22 21.98
C THR A 103 3.02 1.21 22.44
N GLU A 104 3.19 1.42 23.73
CA GLU A 104 3.47 2.75 24.31
C GLU A 104 4.78 3.32 23.78
N ARG A 105 5.85 2.52 23.70
CA ARG A 105 7.13 2.95 23.13
C ARG A 105 7.01 3.40 21.65
N ARG A 106 6.27 2.65 20.84
CA ARG A 106 6.04 3.01 19.43
C ARG A 106 5.21 4.28 19.29
N TYR A 107 4.26 4.45 20.18
CA TYR A 107 3.44 5.63 20.27
C TYR A 107 4.27 6.87 20.65
N ALA A 108 5.09 6.78 21.69
CA ALA A 108 6.00 7.84 22.10
C ALA A 108 6.96 8.24 20.96
N ALA A 109 7.55 7.26 20.26
CA ALA A 109 8.41 7.51 19.12
C ALA A 109 7.69 8.28 17.99
N TRP A 110 6.39 8.01 17.81
CA TRP A 110 5.61 8.69 16.80
C TRP A 110 5.26 10.13 17.20
N LEU A 111 4.88 10.37 18.44
CA LEU A 111 4.71 11.72 19.00
C LEU A 111 5.98 12.55 18.84
N GLU A 112 7.15 11.99 19.16
CA GLU A 112 8.43 12.69 19.02
C GLU A 112 8.70 13.11 17.56
N ARG A 113 8.31 12.29 16.56
CA ARG A 113 8.37 12.70 15.15
C ARG A 113 7.47 13.90 14.86
N LEU A 114 6.24 13.89 15.34
CA LEU A 114 5.31 14.99 15.13
C LEU A 114 5.78 16.28 15.84
N GLU A 115 6.28 16.16 17.05
CA GLU A 115 6.87 17.27 17.78
C GLU A 115 8.05 17.89 17.01
N LEU A 116 8.92 17.05 16.44
CA LEU A 116 9.98 17.54 15.57
C LEU A 116 9.41 18.28 14.36
N LEU A 117 8.38 17.74 13.68
CA LEU A 117 7.75 18.42 12.55
C LEU A 117 7.11 19.75 12.94
N GLU A 118 6.61 19.88 14.16
CA GLU A 118 6.11 21.16 14.68
C GLU A 118 7.22 22.20 14.84
N THR A 119 8.47 21.81 15.08
CA THR A 119 9.60 22.73 15.21
C THR A 119 10.21 23.13 13.87
N LEU A 120 10.21 22.24 12.88
CA LEU A 120 10.79 22.48 11.56
C LEU A 120 10.04 23.60 10.81
N GLU A 121 10.75 24.27 9.92
CA GLU A 121 10.15 25.20 8.99
C GLU A 121 9.10 24.51 8.09
N PRO A 122 7.97 25.18 7.75
CA PRO A 122 6.94 24.59 6.91
C PRO A 122 7.48 24.11 5.57
N ASP A 123 7.17 22.83 5.23
CA ASP A 123 7.58 22.17 4.00
C ASP A 123 6.39 21.36 3.46
N PRO A 124 5.90 21.63 2.23
CA PRO A 124 4.69 21.01 1.70
C PRO A 124 4.82 19.49 1.46
N ARG A 125 6.05 18.94 1.43
CA ARG A 125 6.29 17.49 1.29
C ARG A 125 5.71 16.66 2.44
N TRP A 126 5.43 17.28 3.59
CA TRP A 126 4.77 16.64 4.73
C TRP A 126 3.25 16.56 4.61
N SER A 127 2.64 17.33 3.72
CA SER A 127 1.18 17.48 3.67
C SER A 127 0.47 16.16 3.36
N THR A 128 0.87 15.48 2.29
CA THR A 128 0.28 14.19 1.91
C THR A 128 0.56 13.08 2.92
N PRO A 129 1.81 12.85 3.39
CA PRO A 129 2.08 11.83 4.41
C PRO A 129 1.29 12.03 5.71
N CYS A 130 1.18 13.26 6.21
CA CYS A 130 0.38 13.53 7.40
C CYS A 130 -1.12 13.26 7.17
N LEU A 131 -1.61 13.61 5.98
CA LEU A 131 -3.00 13.35 5.62
C LEU A 131 -3.27 11.84 5.44
N ASP A 132 -2.32 11.08 4.89
CA ASP A 132 -2.41 9.63 4.76
C ASP A 132 -2.48 8.95 6.13
N VAL A 133 -1.79 9.47 7.13
CA VAL A 133 -1.91 8.99 8.52
C VAL A 133 -3.33 9.19 9.05
N ILE A 134 -3.92 10.36 8.82
CA ILE A 134 -5.31 10.62 9.24
C ILE A 134 -6.27 9.67 8.51
N HIS A 135 -6.10 9.49 7.22
CA HIS A 135 -6.92 8.58 6.41
C HIS A 135 -6.80 7.13 6.85
N GLN A 136 -5.60 6.63 7.04
CA GLN A 136 -5.36 5.24 7.45
C GLN A 136 -5.83 4.96 8.87
N HIS A 137 -5.85 5.97 9.72
CA HIS A 137 -6.26 5.92 11.13
C HIS A 137 -5.81 4.61 11.82
N PRO A 138 -4.50 4.37 11.95
CA PRO A 138 -3.97 3.06 12.35
C PRO A 138 -4.23 2.72 13.83
N TRP A 139 -4.86 3.60 14.63
CA TRP A 139 -4.92 3.47 16.08
C TRP A 139 -6.28 3.03 16.61
N LYS A 140 -6.26 2.29 17.70
CA LYS A 140 -7.44 2.06 18.55
C LYS A 140 -7.71 3.27 19.44
N VAL A 141 -8.94 3.36 19.90
CA VAL A 141 -9.59 4.47 20.63
C VAL A 141 -8.77 5.11 21.75
N LEU A 142 -7.90 4.38 22.45
CA LEU A 142 -7.22 4.86 23.67
C LEU A 142 -6.18 5.98 23.45
N PHE A 143 -5.63 6.13 22.23
CA PHE A 143 -4.56 7.10 21.95
C PHE A 143 -4.89 8.05 20.79
N SER A 144 -6.11 8.01 20.29
CA SER A 144 -6.46 8.72 19.05
C SER A 144 -6.53 10.23 19.21
N GLU A 145 -6.98 10.75 20.36
CA GLU A 145 -7.07 12.19 20.59
C GLU A 145 -5.71 12.87 20.62
N GLU A 146 -4.78 12.28 21.38
CA GLU A 146 -3.43 12.82 21.56
C GLU A 146 -2.64 12.86 20.26
N LEU A 147 -2.96 12.01 19.27
CA LEU A 147 -2.28 11.99 17.98
C LEU A 147 -2.90 12.92 16.94
N HIS A 148 -4.20 13.10 16.96
CA HIS A 148 -4.86 13.99 16.02
C HIS A 148 -4.43 15.45 16.23
N ASP A 149 -4.27 15.88 17.47
CA ASP A 149 -3.91 17.26 17.77
C ASP A 149 -2.56 17.68 17.18
N PRO A 150 -1.46 16.93 17.39
CA PRO A 150 -0.19 17.24 16.72
C PRO A 150 -0.30 17.20 15.19
N LEU A 151 -0.96 16.21 14.61
CA LEU A 151 -1.16 16.14 13.16
C LEU A 151 -1.90 17.36 12.61
N PHE A 152 -2.98 17.77 13.29
CA PHE A 152 -3.74 18.94 12.86
C PHE A 152 -2.94 20.24 13.02
N ARG A 153 -2.10 20.36 14.09
CA ARG A 153 -1.19 21.50 14.24
C ARG A 153 -0.16 21.52 13.12
N VAL A 154 0.45 20.38 12.79
CA VAL A 154 1.39 20.26 11.66
C VAL A 154 0.71 20.67 10.34
N LEU A 155 -0.43 20.09 9.99
CA LEU A 155 -1.15 20.39 8.75
C LEU A 155 -1.57 21.86 8.67
N LYS A 156 -2.05 22.44 9.78
CA LYS A 156 -2.40 23.87 9.86
C LYS A 156 -1.16 24.75 9.66
N LYS A 157 -0.03 24.41 10.29
CA LYS A 157 1.24 25.11 10.12
C LYS A 157 1.75 25.03 8.68
N LEU A 158 1.65 23.86 8.05
CA LEU A 158 1.98 23.68 6.64
C LEU A 158 1.16 24.61 5.74
N GLY A 159 -0.15 24.65 5.93
CA GLY A 159 -1.03 25.52 5.15
C GLY A 159 -1.02 25.21 3.67
N ASP A 160 -0.85 23.97 3.28
CA ASP A 160 -0.83 23.51 1.90
C ASP A 160 -2.26 23.34 1.36
N ARG A 161 -2.64 24.20 0.43
CA ARG A 161 -3.99 24.20 -0.14
C ARG A 161 -4.32 22.96 -0.96
N ARG A 162 -3.34 22.18 -1.43
CA ARG A 162 -3.57 20.98 -2.23
C ARG A 162 -4.35 19.90 -1.47
N ILE A 163 -4.27 19.89 -0.13
CA ILE A 163 -4.95 18.88 0.69
C ILE A 163 -6.38 19.26 1.08
N VAL A 164 -6.84 20.48 0.82
CA VAL A 164 -8.14 21.00 1.30
C VAL A 164 -9.32 20.13 0.84
N GLU A 165 -9.40 19.84 -0.46
CA GLU A 165 -10.48 19.01 -0.99
C GLU A 165 -10.42 17.56 -0.44
N ARG A 166 -9.23 17.02 -0.23
CA ARG A 166 -9.07 15.68 0.34
C ARG A 166 -9.50 15.65 1.82
N LEU A 167 -9.23 16.71 2.59
CA LEU A 167 -9.75 16.86 3.96
C LEU A 167 -11.28 16.90 3.98
N ARG A 168 -11.90 17.64 3.06
CA ARG A 168 -13.36 17.70 2.92
C ARG A 168 -13.96 16.34 2.54
N THR A 169 -13.34 15.66 1.59
CA THR A 169 -13.76 14.32 1.17
C THR A 169 -13.68 13.32 2.34
N LEU A 170 -12.60 13.33 3.11
CA LEU A 170 -12.47 12.49 4.31
C LEU A 170 -13.52 12.82 5.37
N ALA A 171 -13.86 14.09 5.54
CA ALA A 171 -14.92 14.50 6.47
C ALA A 171 -16.30 13.98 6.07
N ALA A 172 -16.60 14.01 4.77
CA ALA A 172 -17.90 13.58 4.23
C ALA A 172 -18.02 12.05 4.11
N HIS A 173 -16.94 11.37 3.75
CA HIS A 173 -16.92 9.94 3.41
C HIS A 173 -15.81 9.20 4.16
N SER A 174 -15.78 9.38 5.49
CA SER A 174 -14.77 8.69 6.32
C SER A 174 -15.03 7.19 6.34
N ASP A 175 -14.07 6.43 5.83
CA ASP A 175 -14.01 4.97 5.95
C ASP A 175 -13.20 4.51 7.21
N ALA A 176 -13.00 5.43 8.15
CA ALA A 176 -12.28 5.15 9.39
C ALA A 176 -12.94 4.00 10.16
N ARG A 177 -12.10 3.12 10.68
CA ARG A 177 -12.51 1.86 11.31
C ARG A 177 -13.34 2.03 12.58
N SER A 178 -13.11 3.09 13.35
CA SER A 178 -13.85 3.36 14.58
C SER A 178 -14.90 4.44 14.39
N ALA A 179 -16.02 4.34 15.10
CA ALA A 179 -17.03 5.40 15.14
C ALA A 179 -16.41 6.73 15.61
N TYR A 180 -15.58 6.65 16.63
CA TYR A 180 -14.83 7.77 17.19
C TYR A 180 -13.96 8.48 16.14
N ALA A 181 -13.20 7.75 15.32
CA ALA A 181 -12.40 8.34 14.26
C ALA A 181 -13.28 9.02 13.19
N ARG A 182 -14.42 8.41 12.85
CA ARG A 182 -15.39 9.02 11.93
C ARG A 182 -15.96 10.33 12.47
N ASP A 183 -16.24 10.38 13.78
CA ASP A 183 -16.72 11.60 14.42
C ASP A 183 -15.66 12.69 14.43
N ILE A 184 -14.40 12.36 14.76
CA ILE A 184 -13.27 13.30 14.64
C ILE A 184 -13.15 13.81 13.20
N HIS A 185 -13.21 12.94 12.20
CA HIS A 185 -13.12 13.37 10.81
C HIS A 185 -14.25 14.32 10.45
N ARG A 186 -15.47 14.01 10.85
CA ARG A 186 -16.66 14.84 10.58
C ARG A 186 -16.59 16.21 11.27
N GLU A 187 -16.13 16.25 12.51
CA GLU A 187 -16.16 17.46 13.33
C GLU A 187 -14.93 18.34 13.15
N ARG A 188 -13.75 17.74 12.98
CA ARG A 188 -12.46 18.47 13.06
C ARG A 188 -11.81 18.73 11.70
N LEU A 189 -12.05 17.91 10.68
CA LEU A 189 -11.43 18.14 9.36
C LEU A 189 -12.03 19.35 8.62
N PRO A 190 -13.34 19.65 8.64
CA PRO A 190 -13.86 20.86 7.99
C PRO A 190 -13.30 22.16 8.58
N PRO A 191 -13.23 22.37 9.91
CA PRO A 191 -12.55 23.55 10.47
C PRO A 191 -11.08 23.64 10.07
N LEU A 192 -10.36 22.52 10.02
CA LEU A 192 -8.97 22.49 9.57
C LEU A 192 -8.86 22.92 8.10
N ALA A 193 -9.65 22.33 7.21
CA ALA A 193 -9.70 22.67 5.78
C ALA A 193 -9.99 24.18 5.59
N ASN A 194 -10.99 24.70 6.29
CA ASN A 194 -11.31 26.13 6.26
C ASN A 194 -10.18 27.01 6.79
N SER A 195 -9.46 26.56 7.83
CA SER A 195 -8.34 27.30 8.36
C SER A 195 -7.17 27.40 7.38
N ILE A 196 -6.90 26.32 6.63
CA ILE A 196 -5.87 26.28 5.58
C ILE A 196 -6.27 27.17 4.41
N GLU A 197 -7.51 27.10 3.98
CA GLU A 197 -8.03 27.90 2.85
C GLU A 197 -7.98 29.39 3.13
N ARG A 198 -8.23 29.81 4.39
CA ARG A 198 -8.19 31.21 4.81
C ARG A 198 -6.79 31.80 4.91
N ILE A 199 -5.72 31.01 4.78
CA ILE A 199 -4.35 31.53 4.76
C ILE A 199 -4.20 32.41 3.52
N GLN A 200 -4.28 33.72 3.72
CA GLN A 200 -4.06 34.68 2.64
C GLN A 200 -2.57 34.98 2.50
N LYS A 201 -2.07 34.79 1.30
CA LYS A 201 -0.71 35.13 0.90
C LYS A 201 -0.76 35.86 -0.43
N PRO A 202 0.20 36.76 -0.70
CA PRO A 202 0.23 37.44 -1.97
C PRO A 202 0.26 36.48 -3.14
N PRO A 203 -0.67 36.58 -4.11
CA PRO A 203 -0.66 35.71 -5.27
C PRO A 203 0.55 35.98 -6.15
N LEU A 204 1.03 34.96 -6.85
CA LEU A 204 2.04 35.11 -7.88
C LEU A 204 1.40 35.65 -9.17
N GLN A 205 2.19 36.40 -9.94
CA GLN A 205 1.78 36.88 -11.25
C GLN A 205 1.56 35.72 -12.23
N ALA A 206 0.67 35.92 -13.22
CA ALA A 206 0.29 34.87 -14.17
C ALA A 206 1.49 34.31 -14.95
N ASP A 207 2.42 35.15 -15.36
CA ASP A 207 3.64 34.74 -16.08
C ASP A 207 4.55 33.87 -15.18
N THR A 208 4.68 34.24 -13.91
CA THR A 208 5.44 33.44 -12.94
C THR A 208 4.79 32.07 -12.75
N LEU A 209 3.46 32.00 -12.64
CA LEU A 209 2.75 30.72 -12.55
C LEU A 209 2.92 29.86 -13.81
N ALA A 210 2.96 30.48 -15.00
CA ALA A 210 3.22 29.78 -16.25
C ALA A 210 4.64 29.18 -16.29
N ARG A 211 5.65 29.93 -15.85
CA ARG A 211 7.05 29.46 -15.72
C ARG A 211 7.15 28.28 -14.74
N LEU A 212 6.53 28.40 -13.56
CA LEU A 212 6.52 27.32 -12.55
C LEU A 212 5.87 26.04 -13.10
N ARG A 213 4.71 26.15 -13.77
CA ARG A 213 4.07 24.99 -14.40
C ARG A 213 4.94 24.33 -15.47
N SER A 214 5.73 25.13 -16.20
CA SER A 214 6.69 24.61 -17.17
C SER A 214 7.82 23.82 -16.49
N MET A 215 8.38 24.36 -15.39
CA MET A 215 9.42 23.67 -14.59
C MET A 215 8.88 22.36 -14.00
N VAL A 216 7.67 22.37 -13.41
CA VAL A 216 7.04 21.14 -12.89
C VAL A 216 6.92 20.10 -14.00
N ARG A 217 6.42 20.48 -15.18
CA ARG A 217 6.31 19.55 -16.33
C ARG A 217 7.64 18.99 -16.78
N THR A 218 8.73 19.76 -16.68
CA THR A 218 10.07 19.30 -17.07
C THR A 218 10.67 18.37 -16.03
N LEU A 219 10.42 18.61 -14.75
CA LEU A 219 10.96 17.83 -13.63
C LEU A 219 10.14 16.58 -13.32
N SER A 220 8.83 16.69 -13.42
CA SER A 220 7.99 15.50 -13.27
C SER A 220 8.40 14.50 -14.34
N PRO A 221 8.72 13.26 -13.99
CA PRO A 221 8.88 12.23 -15.00
C PRO A 221 7.61 12.29 -15.82
N LYS A 222 7.81 12.66 -17.08
CA LYS A 222 6.70 12.86 -18.00
C LYS A 222 5.69 11.73 -17.80
N GLU A 223 4.45 12.07 -17.53
CA GLU A 223 3.27 11.34 -18.07
C GLU A 223 3.24 11.33 -19.60
N ALA A 224 4.35 11.57 -20.22
CA ALA A 224 4.67 11.35 -21.62
C ALA A 224 5.48 10.05 -21.77
N ALA A 225 5.13 9.03 -21.00
CA ALA A 225 5.22 7.70 -21.58
C ALA A 225 4.41 7.76 -22.89
N PRO A 226 4.93 7.28 -24.04
CA PRO A 226 4.14 7.15 -25.26
C PRO A 226 2.80 6.57 -24.81
N ARG A 227 1.67 7.04 -25.41
CA ARG A 227 0.34 6.50 -25.12
C ARG A 227 0.37 5.02 -25.49
N VAL A 228 1.03 4.25 -24.65
CA VAL A 228 1.06 2.81 -24.77
C VAL A 228 -0.39 2.41 -24.53
N ASP A 229 -0.90 1.69 -25.50
CA ASP A 229 -2.24 1.12 -25.47
C ASP A 229 -2.50 0.55 -24.05
N PRO A 230 -3.44 1.12 -23.25
CA PRO A 230 -3.77 0.56 -21.94
C PRO A 230 -4.16 -0.91 -22.05
N LEU A 231 -4.65 -1.33 -23.22
CA LEU A 231 -4.95 -2.71 -23.55
C LEU A 231 -3.67 -3.58 -23.66
N LEU A 232 -2.50 -3.01 -24.00
CA LEU A 232 -1.26 -3.79 -24.06
C LEU A 232 -0.84 -4.27 -22.67
N GLU A 233 -0.86 -3.40 -21.67
CA GLU A 233 -0.54 -3.79 -20.28
C GLU A 233 -1.50 -4.86 -19.77
N GLN A 234 -2.80 -4.68 -20.01
CA GLN A 234 -3.81 -5.68 -19.64
C GLN A 234 -3.59 -7.02 -20.35
N ARG A 235 -3.25 -7.01 -21.65
CA ARG A 235 -2.93 -8.23 -22.39
C ARG A 235 -1.68 -8.92 -21.86
N LEU A 236 -0.64 -8.16 -21.54
CA LEU A 236 0.59 -8.73 -20.95
C LEU A 236 0.33 -9.31 -19.56
N LEU A 237 -0.42 -8.63 -18.70
CA LEU A 237 -0.83 -9.16 -17.41
C LEU A 237 -1.69 -10.43 -17.54
N ALA A 238 -2.62 -10.44 -18.50
CA ALA A 238 -3.39 -11.65 -18.80
C ALA A 238 -2.51 -12.79 -19.33
N ALA A 239 -1.51 -12.51 -20.17
CA ALA A 239 -0.56 -13.51 -20.64
C ALA A 239 0.32 -14.05 -19.51
N VAL A 240 0.81 -13.18 -18.60
CA VAL A 240 1.53 -13.59 -17.39
C VAL A 240 0.63 -14.48 -16.52
N ALA A 241 -0.61 -14.07 -16.27
CA ALA A 241 -1.56 -14.84 -15.48
C ALA A 241 -1.89 -16.19 -16.14
N ALA A 242 -1.99 -16.24 -17.48
CA ALA A 242 -2.24 -17.48 -18.22
C ALA A 242 -1.10 -18.48 -18.09
N ASN A 243 0.16 -18.04 -18.08
CA ASN A 243 1.31 -18.92 -17.90
C ASN A 243 2.39 -18.27 -17.02
N LEU A 244 2.26 -18.45 -15.71
CA LEU A 244 3.20 -17.89 -14.70
C LEU A 244 4.64 -18.44 -14.84
N ALA A 245 4.85 -19.54 -15.55
CA ALA A 245 6.16 -20.13 -15.79
C ALA A 245 6.88 -19.48 -16.97
N ASP A 246 6.16 -18.87 -17.93
CA ASP A 246 6.74 -18.24 -19.11
C ASP A 246 7.39 -16.88 -18.75
N PRO A 247 8.71 -16.73 -18.93
CA PRO A 247 9.38 -15.47 -18.65
C PRO A 247 9.14 -14.40 -19.72
N ALA A 248 8.74 -14.77 -20.95
CA ALA A 248 8.65 -13.83 -22.06
C ALA A 248 7.63 -12.71 -21.83
N PRO A 249 6.35 -12.96 -21.48
CA PRO A 249 5.41 -11.89 -21.20
C PRO A 249 5.83 -11.00 -20.03
N ARG A 250 6.50 -11.61 -19.00
CA ARG A 250 6.97 -10.87 -17.82
C ARG A 250 8.08 -9.87 -18.17
N ARG A 251 9.02 -10.26 -19.04
CA ARG A 251 10.09 -9.37 -19.49
C ARG A 251 9.56 -8.20 -20.31
N VAL A 252 8.65 -8.48 -21.24
CA VAL A 252 8.00 -7.42 -22.03
C VAL A 252 7.22 -6.46 -21.13
N LEU A 253 6.57 -6.98 -20.08
CA LEU A 253 5.86 -6.16 -19.11
C LEU A 253 6.84 -5.35 -18.23
N ALA A 254 7.98 -5.92 -17.86
CA ALA A 254 9.04 -5.22 -17.15
C ALA A 254 9.58 -4.04 -17.98
N ASP A 255 9.88 -4.25 -19.26
CA ASP A 255 10.32 -3.20 -20.17
C ASP A 255 9.29 -2.07 -20.26
N LEU A 256 8.00 -2.42 -20.44
CA LEU A 256 6.89 -1.47 -20.45
C LEU A 256 6.80 -0.66 -19.15
N TRP A 257 6.96 -1.31 -18.01
CA TRP A 257 6.94 -0.65 -16.72
C TRP A 257 8.19 0.21 -16.47
N MET A 258 9.38 -0.21 -16.93
CA MET A 258 10.60 0.60 -16.88
C MET A 258 10.46 1.89 -17.71
N GLU A 259 9.93 1.80 -18.92
CA GLU A 259 9.66 2.97 -19.76
C GLU A 259 8.73 3.99 -19.10
N ARG A 260 7.85 3.51 -18.20
CA ARG A 260 6.92 4.35 -17.44
C ARG A 260 7.49 4.79 -16.08
N GLY A 261 8.71 4.40 -15.73
CA GLY A 261 9.30 4.68 -14.43
C GLY A 261 8.59 3.95 -13.27
N ASN A 262 7.85 2.86 -13.57
CA ASN A 262 7.18 2.07 -12.54
C ASN A 262 8.20 1.16 -11.84
N PRO A 263 8.46 1.33 -10.53
CA PRO A 263 9.46 0.56 -9.81
C PRO A 263 9.14 -0.95 -9.72
N ARG A 264 7.91 -1.35 -10.04
CA ARG A 264 7.52 -2.76 -10.11
C ARG A 264 8.29 -3.53 -11.19
N ALA A 265 8.77 -2.84 -12.24
CA ALA A 265 9.61 -3.42 -13.26
C ALA A 265 10.88 -4.08 -12.69
N GLU A 266 11.52 -3.39 -11.75
CA GLU A 266 12.74 -3.89 -11.10
C GLU A 266 12.48 -5.14 -10.25
N LEU A 267 11.25 -5.32 -9.75
CA LEU A 267 10.90 -6.46 -8.88
C LEU A 267 10.93 -7.79 -9.64
N ILE A 268 10.74 -7.78 -10.97
CA ILE A 268 10.65 -8.99 -11.79
C ILE A 268 11.97 -9.78 -11.77
N ASP A 269 13.10 -9.07 -11.83
CA ASP A 269 14.44 -9.67 -11.89
C ASP A 269 15.30 -9.31 -10.65
N ALA A 270 14.68 -8.75 -9.60
CA ALA A 270 15.38 -8.35 -8.39
C ALA A 270 15.88 -9.56 -7.58
N ASP A 271 17.08 -9.46 -7.05
CA ASP A 271 17.52 -10.35 -5.97
C ASP A 271 16.64 -10.18 -4.71
N GLU A 272 16.76 -11.11 -3.77
CA GLU A 272 15.92 -11.13 -2.57
C GLU A 272 16.04 -9.84 -1.73
N LYS A 273 17.23 -9.26 -1.62
CA LYS A 273 17.46 -8.03 -0.86
C LYS A 273 16.81 -6.83 -1.54
N ARG A 274 17.02 -6.69 -2.85
CA ARG A 274 16.42 -5.62 -3.65
C ARG A 274 14.89 -5.75 -3.69
N ALA A 275 14.37 -6.97 -3.91
CA ALA A 275 12.94 -7.26 -3.90
C ALA A 275 12.28 -6.82 -2.58
N ARG A 276 12.84 -7.20 -1.42
CA ARG A 276 12.33 -6.76 -0.11
C ARG A 276 12.31 -5.24 0.03
N SER A 277 13.34 -4.56 -0.46
CA SER A 277 13.41 -3.09 -0.40
C SER A 277 12.34 -2.42 -1.27
N LEU A 278 12.10 -2.94 -2.47
CA LEU A 278 11.07 -2.44 -3.40
C LEU A 278 9.67 -2.69 -2.85
N ILE A 279 9.39 -3.90 -2.40
CA ILE A 279 8.11 -4.27 -1.77
C ILE A 279 7.84 -3.35 -0.59
N PHE A 280 8.80 -3.21 0.31
CA PHE A 280 8.65 -2.35 1.48
C PHE A 280 8.27 -0.90 1.13
N ARG A 281 8.81 -0.34 0.04
CA ARG A 281 8.56 1.04 -0.36
C ARG A 281 7.26 1.24 -1.14
N HIS A 282 6.87 0.27 -1.95
CA HIS A 282 5.85 0.46 -2.97
C HIS A 282 4.66 -0.50 -2.85
N GLU A 283 4.69 -1.48 -1.94
CA GLU A 283 3.65 -2.51 -1.84
C GLU A 283 2.25 -1.93 -1.66
N ALA A 284 2.10 -0.92 -0.80
CA ALA A 284 0.81 -0.28 -0.54
C ALA A 284 0.24 0.40 -1.80
N GLU A 285 1.11 1.01 -2.61
CA GLU A 285 0.74 1.62 -3.88
C GLU A 285 0.29 0.55 -4.90
N TRP A 286 1.06 -0.53 -5.01
CA TRP A 286 0.79 -1.59 -5.99
C TRP A 286 -0.49 -2.36 -5.69
N LEU A 287 -0.72 -2.69 -4.42
CA LEU A 287 -1.85 -3.51 -4.01
C LEU A 287 -3.12 -2.71 -3.71
N GLY A 288 -3.01 -1.41 -3.43
CA GLY A 288 -4.16 -0.57 -3.15
C GLY A 288 -5.11 -1.15 -2.08
N ALA A 289 -6.35 -1.42 -2.46
CA ALA A 289 -7.36 -1.98 -1.56
C ALA A 289 -6.96 -3.38 -1.01
N LEU A 290 -6.25 -4.18 -1.81
CA LEU A 290 -5.83 -5.54 -1.43
C LEU A 290 -4.84 -5.51 -0.26
N GLU A 291 -3.94 -4.50 -0.18
CA GLU A 291 -3.01 -4.33 0.93
C GLU A 291 -3.73 -4.27 2.28
N ARG A 292 -4.86 -3.59 2.33
CA ARG A 292 -5.61 -3.32 3.57
C ARG A 292 -6.35 -4.54 4.12
N VAL A 293 -6.60 -5.56 3.32
CA VAL A 293 -7.35 -6.77 3.68
C VAL A 293 -6.48 -8.02 3.70
N THR A 294 -5.19 -7.90 3.39
CA THR A 294 -4.25 -9.03 3.33
C THR A 294 -3.05 -8.83 4.25
N MET A 295 -2.38 -9.94 4.59
CA MET A 295 -1.12 -9.99 5.34
C MET A 295 -0.29 -11.22 4.90
N HIS A 296 0.94 -11.35 5.39
CA HIS A 296 1.85 -12.46 5.07
C HIS A 296 1.94 -12.73 3.56
N ARG A 297 2.16 -11.64 2.81
CA ARG A 297 2.22 -11.70 1.35
C ARG A 297 3.54 -12.26 0.87
N ALA A 298 3.50 -13.14 -0.11
CA ALA A 298 4.67 -13.61 -0.82
C ALA A 298 4.58 -13.23 -2.30
N TYR A 299 5.74 -12.93 -2.86
CA TYR A 299 5.89 -12.54 -4.26
C TYR A 299 6.74 -13.56 -5.01
N LEU A 300 6.37 -13.83 -6.23
CA LEU A 300 7.15 -14.66 -7.15
C LEU A 300 7.34 -13.92 -8.47
N ASN A 301 8.60 -13.70 -8.86
CA ASN A 301 8.96 -13.03 -10.11
C ASN A 301 8.22 -11.68 -10.30
N GLY A 302 8.14 -10.87 -9.25
CA GLY A 302 7.50 -9.55 -9.31
C GLY A 302 5.98 -9.52 -9.13
N PHE A 303 5.33 -10.66 -8.98
CA PHE A 303 3.87 -10.77 -8.85
C PHE A 303 3.47 -11.34 -7.50
N LEU A 304 2.31 -10.92 -7.00
CA LEU A 304 1.71 -11.47 -5.79
C LEU A 304 1.39 -12.95 -6.01
N ASP A 305 1.98 -13.82 -5.19
CA ASP A 305 1.87 -15.25 -5.29
C ASP A 305 0.93 -15.86 -4.26
N SER A 306 1.06 -15.39 -3.02
CA SER A 306 0.22 -15.84 -1.93
C SER A 306 0.01 -14.78 -0.88
N PHE A 307 -1.05 -14.91 -0.11
CA PHE A 307 -1.33 -14.07 1.05
C PHE A 307 -2.29 -14.75 2.03
N THR A 308 -2.31 -14.22 3.25
CA THR A 308 -3.31 -14.54 4.27
C THR A 308 -4.33 -13.40 4.36
N LEU A 309 -5.63 -13.69 4.36
CA LEU A 309 -6.66 -12.69 4.58
C LEU A 309 -6.64 -12.21 6.03
N ARG A 310 -6.58 -10.90 6.21
CA ARG A 310 -6.61 -10.26 7.53
C ARG A 310 -8.05 -10.22 8.05
N VAL A 311 -8.21 -10.41 9.38
CA VAL A 311 -9.45 -9.99 10.04
C VAL A 311 -9.53 -8.47 10.01
N ASN A 312 -10.43 -7.95 9.22
CA ASN A 312 -10.69 -6.53 9.18
C ASN A 312 -12.17 -6.26 9.43
N HIS A 313 -12.57 -6.27 10.71
CA HIS A 313 -13.96 -6.02 11.12
C HIS A 313 -14.46 -4.61 10.74
N ALA A 314 -13.57 -3.75 10.36
CA ALA A 314 -13.85 -2.35 10.02
C ALA A 314 -13.71 -2.03 8.54
N ALA A 315 -13.36 -3.00 7.70
CA ALA A 315 -13.34 -2.79 6.26
C ALA A 315 -14.78 -2.69 5.74
N SER A 316 -15.08 -1.61 5.02
CA SER A 316 -16.37 -1.46 4.35
C SER A 316 -16.57 -2.54 3.29
N GLU A 317 -17.83 -2.86 2.96
CA GLU A 317 -18.14 -3.77 1.84
C GLU A 317 -17.55 -3.23 0.52
N GLU A 318 -17.47 -1.91 0.35
CA GLU A 318 -16.82 -1.28 -0.81
C GLU A 318 -15.32 -1.59 -0.87
N LEU A 319 -14.60 -1.54 0.27
CA LEU A 319 -13.18 -1.90 0.31
C LEU A 319 -12.98 -3.37 -0.05
N TRP A 320 -13.81 -4.27 0.48
CA TRP A 320 -13.77 -5.69 0.14
C TRP A 320 -14.03 -5.91 -1.34
N SER A 321 -15.06 -5.27 -1.91
CA SER A 321 -15.38 -5.37 -3.35
C SER A 321 -14.24 -4.85 -4.24
N LYS A 322 -13.60 -3.72 -3.87
CA LYS A 322 -12.43 -3.20 -4.59
C LYS A 322 -11.24 -4.18 -4.51
N ALA A 323 -11.02 -4.78 -3.35
CA ALA A 323 -9.94 -5.75 -3.19
C ALA A 323 -10.21 -7.06 -3.96
N GLU A 324 -11.45 -7.55 -3.97
CA GLU A 324 -11.89 -8.73 -4.73
C GLU A 324 -11.76 -8.53 -6.25
N SER A 325 -11.84 -7.30 -6.73
CA SER A 325 -11.63 -6.95 -8.14
C SER A 325 -10.19 -6.59 -8.49
N ALA A 326 -9.24 -6.72 -7.55
CA ALA A 326 -7.85 -6.36 -7.79
C ALA A 326 -7.19 -7.24 -8.85
N GLN A 327 -6.53 -6.60 -9.80
CA GLN A 327 -5.86 -7.28 -10.93
C GLN A 327 -4.76 -8.25 -10.46
N ASP A 328 -4.12 -7.98 -9.33
CA ASP A 328 -3.09 -8.83 -8.75
C ASP A 328 -3.59 -10.23 -8.35
N LEU A 329 -4.90 -10.41 -8.15
CA LEU A 329 -5.48 -11.73 -7.88
C LEU A 329 -5.32 -12.70 -9.05
N ALA A 330 -5.11 -12.20 -10.27
CA ALA A 330 -4.89 -13.03 -11.44
C ALA A 330 -3.62 -13.89 -11.35
N THR A 331 -2.63 -13.50 -10.55
CA THR A 331 -1.37 -14.23 -10.39
C THR A 331 -1.32 -15.09 -9.13
N VAL A 332 -2.28 -14.94 -8.23
CA VAL A 332 -2.30 -15.59 -6.91
C VAL A 332 -2.54 -17.10 -7.04
N ARG A 333 -1.66 -17.88 -6.41
CA ARG A 333 -1.71 -19.35 -6.38
C ARG A 333 -2.18 -19.94 -5.05
N SER A 334 -2.06 -19.17 -3.95
CA SER A 334 -2.48 -19.62 -2.63
C SER A 334 -3.09 -18.50 -1.82
N ILE A 335 -4.19 -18.77 -1.16
CA ILE A 335 -4.86 -17.85 -0.24
C ILE A 335 -5.15 -18.60 1.05
N GLU A 336 -4.65 -18.06 2.16
CA GLU A 336 -4.97 -18.54 3.49
C GLU A 336 -6.10 -17.70 4.09
N GLN A 337 -7.04 -18.36 4.74
CA GLN A 337 -8.18 -17.65 5.32
C GLN A 337 -7.78 -16.75 6.49
N GLY A 338 -6.76 -17.09 7.26
CA GLY A 338 -6.48 -16.44 8.51
C GLY A 338 -7.68 -16.49 9.45
N LYS A 339 -7.96 -15.39 10.15
CA LYS A 339 -9.18 -15.24 10.97
C LYS A 339 -10.33 -14.51 10.22
N SER A 340 -10.26 -14.39 8.89
CA SER A 340 -11.26 -13.65 8.10
C SER A 340 -12.63 -14.34 8.04
N ASN A 341 -13.66 -13.59 7.64
CA ASN A 341 -14.98 -14.15 7.39
C ASN A 341 -14.95 -15.12 6.20
N VAL A 342 -15.62 -16.27 6.35
CA VAL A 342 -15.74 -17.29 5.29
C VAL A 342 -16.28 -16.72 3.98
N ARG A 343 -17.21 -15.77 4.03
CA ARG A 343 -17.77 -15.12 2.83
C ARG A 343 -16.68 -14.42 2.01
N HIS A 344 -15.87 -13.58 2.65
CA HIS A 344 -14.80 -12.87 1.95
C HIS A 344 -13.72 -13.83 1.45
N TYR A 345 -13.33 -14.81 2.26
CA TYR A 345 -12.40 -15.85 1.82
C TYR A 345 -12.89 -16.55 0.55
N LEU A 346 -14.17 -16.93 0.51
CA LEU A 346 -14.76 -17.56 -0.67
C LEU A 346 -14.74 -16.61 -1.88
N ALA A 347 -15.11 -15.34 -1.71
CA ALA A 347 -15.10 -14.34 -2.79
C ALA A 347 -13.70 -14.19 -3.39
N PHE A 348 -12.64 -14.02 -2.55
CA PHE A 348 -11.26 -13.94 -3.02
C PHE A 348 -10.79 -15.19 -3.74
N THR A 349 -11.09 -16.35 -3.20
CA THR A 349 -10.68 -17.61 -3.82
C THR A 349 -11.40 -17.85 -5.15
N LEU A 350 -12.64 -17.38 -5.29
CA LEU A 350 -13.35 -17.38 -6.57
C LEU A 350 -12.82 -16.34 -7.56
N ALA A 351 -12.34 -15.21 -7.09
CA ALA A 351 -11.73 -14.16 -7.92
C ALA A 351 -10.32 -14.51 -8.44
N ALA A 352 -9.61 -15.46 -7.83
CA ALA A 352 -8.25 -15.87 -8.20
C ALA A 352 -8.24 -17.03 -9.21
N PRO A 353 -8.11 -16.79 -10.52
CA PRO A 353 -8.24 -17.83 -11.56
C PRO A 353 -7.10 -18.85 -11.56
N ASN A 354 -5.93 -18.48 -11.04
CA ASN A 354 -4.74 -19.32 -10.99
C ASN A 354 -4.53 -20.04 -9.66
N LEU A 355 -5.53 -20.04 -8.81
CA LEU A 355 -5.46 -20.68 -7.50
C LEU A 355 -5.10 -22.15 -7.62
N ARG A 356 -4.04 -22.58 -6.93
CA ARG A 356 -3.55 -23.96 -6.88
C ARG A 356 -3.87 -24.66 -5.57
N SER A 357 -3.85 -23.91 -4.47
CA SER A 357 -4.11 -24.44 -3.14
C SER A 357 -5.27 -23.70 -2.49
N VAL A 358 -6.17 -24.42 -1.85
CA VAL A 358 -7.32 -23.86 -1.14
C VAL A 358 -7.62 -24.62 0.13
N HIS A 359 -7.93 -23.86 1.19
CA HIS A 359 -8.37 -24.39 2.46
C HIS A 359 -9.89 -24.19 2.61
N MET A 360 -10.64 -25.30 2.66
CA MET A 360 -12.10 -25.29 2.70
C MET A 360 -12.63 -25.66 4.09
N LYS A 361 -13.18 -24.68 4.79
CA LYS A 361 -13.73 -24.88 6.14
C LYS A 361 -15.15 -25.44 6.15
N THR A 362 -15.90 -25.28 5.07
CA THR A 362 -17.30 -25.68 5.00
C THR A 362 -17.64 -26.39 3.68
N ARG A 363 -18.65 -27.25 3.72
CA ARG A 363 -19.19 -27.89 2.52
C ARG A 363 -19.72 -26.89 1.50
N LYS A 364 -20.30 -25.78 1.95
CA LYS A 364 -20.78 -24.70 1.06
C LYS A 364 -19.65 -24.11 0.20
N MET A 365 -18.44 -24.04 0.74
CA MET A 365 -17.28 -23.61 -0.03
C MET A 365 -16.96 -24.60 -1.15
N LEU A 366 -16.92 -25.89 -0.86
CA LEU A 366 -16.71 -26.93 -1.87
C LEU A 366 -17.81 -26.87 -2.95
N ASP A 367 -19.06 -26.64 -2.56
CA ASP A 367 -20.20 -26.52 -3.47
C ASP A 367 -19.96 -25.32 -4.43
N ALA A 368 -19.63 -24.16 -3.92
CA ALA A 368 -19.36 -22.97 -4.73
C ALA A 368 -18.14 -23.16 -5.66
N PHE A 369 -17.09 -23.80 -5.18
CA PHE A 369 -15.90 -24.10 -6.00
C PHE A 369 -16.21 -25.04 -7.17
N THR A 370 -17.09 -25.99 -6.98
CA THR A 370 -17.45 -26.97 -8.04
C THR A 370 -18.39 -26.41 -9.12
N GLU A 371 -18.97 -25.23 -8.88
CA GLU A 371 -19.77 -24.49 -9.87
C GLU A 371 -18.89 -23.62 -10.78
N THR A 372 -17.61 -23.45 -10.43
CA THR A 372 -16.65 -22.66 -11.21
C THR A 372 -15.60 -23.56 -11.86
N ASP A 373 -15.13 -23.18 -13.04
CA ASP A 373 -14.02 -23.85 -13.68
C ASP A 373 -12.70 -23.50 -12.98
N ARG A 374 -12.02 -24.51 -12.44
CA ARG A 374 -10.77 -24.38 -11.68
C ARG A 374 -9.74 -25.43 -12.14
N PRO A 375 -9.28 -25.36 -13.39
CA PRO A 375 -8.43 -26.38 -13.96
C PRO A 375 -7.09 -26.55 -13.25
N ARG A 376 -6.60 -25.50 -12.57
CA ARG A 376 -5.27 -25.48 -11.93
C ARG A 376 -5.28 -25.81 -10.45
N LEU A 377 -6.44 -26.09 -9.85
CA LEU A 377 -6.52 -26.44 -8.43
C LEU A 377 -5.94 -27.83 -8.23
N ASN A 378 -4.78 -27.91 -7.55
CA ASN A 378 -4.07 -29.17 -7.35
C ASN A 378 -3.97 -29.60 -5.87
N GLU A 379 -4.29 -28.72 -4.94
CA GLU A 379 -4.28 -28.99 -3.52
C GLU A 379 -5.55 -28.49 -2.86
N VAL A 380 -6.20 -29.35 -2.08
CA VAL A 380 -7.38 -29.02 -1.30
C VAL A 380 -7.20 -29.52 0.13
N GLN A 381 -7.32 -28.62 1.09
CA GLN A 381 -7.40 -28.95 2.49
C GLN A 381 -8.82 -28.77 2.99
N LEU A 382 -9.38 -29.80 3.67
CA LEU A 382 -10.72 -29.78 4.25
C LEU A 382 -10.65 -29.75 5.77
N GLU A 383 -11.47 -28.90 6.40
CA GLU A 383 -11.70 -28.92 7.86
C GLU A 383 -12.93 -29.74 8.26
N PHE A 384 -13.67 -30.29 7.32
CA PHE A 384 -14.86 -31.09 7.56
C PHE A 384 -14.68 -32.51 7.09
N ALA A 385 -15.47 -33.43 7.65
CA ALA A 385 -15.40 -34.84 7.31
C ALA A 385 -15.72 -35.10 5.83
N LEU A 386 -14.90 -35.94 5.18
CA LEU A 386 -15.08 -36.35 3.81
C LEU A 386 -16.30 -37.25 3.71
N ASP A 387 -17.22 -36.97 2.78
CA ASP A 387 -18.35 -37.83 2.44
C ASP A 387 -18.39 -38.15 0.94
N ALA A 388 -19.28 -39.04 0.52
CA ALA A 388 -19.41 -39.46 -0.89
C ALA A 388 -19.74 -38.26 -1.83
N ARG A 389 -20.50 -37.29 -1.36
CA ARG A 389 -20.84 -36.09 -2.13
C ARG A 389 -19.62 -35.20 -2.32
N ALA A 390 -18.83 -35.01 -1.27
CA ALA A 390 -17.57 -34.25 -1.33
C ALA A 390 -16.57 -34.91 -2.30
N VAL A 391 -16.41 -36.25 -2.24
CA VAL A 391 -15.56 -37.02 -3.18
C VAL A 391 -16.00 -36.83 -4.63
N LYS A 392 -17.30 -36.93 -4.92
CA LYS A 392 -17.84 -36.70 -6.26
C LYS A 392 -17.56 -35.27 -6.79
N ARG A 393 -17.57 -34.31 -5.89
CA ARG A 393 -17.26 -32.91 -6.24
C ARG A 393 -15.77 -32.66 -6.45
N LEU A 394 -14.93 -33.18 -5.55
CA LEU A 394 -13.47 -33.11 -5.68
C LEU A 394 -12.98 -33.82 -6.97
N ALA A 395 -13.67 -34.86 -7.42
CA ALA A 395 -13.37 -35.53 -8.67
C ALA A 395 -13.54 -34.64 -9.93
N ARG A 396 -14.17 -33.50 -9.82
CA ARG A 396 -14.28 -32.51 -10.92
C ARG A 396 -13.02 -31.70 -11.13
N PHE A 397 -12.10 -31.66 -10.16
CA PHE A 397 -10.83 -30.93 -10.32
C PHE A 397 -9.81 -31.84 -11.03
N PRO A 398 -9.47 -31.55 -12.31
CA PRO A 398 -8.65 -32.45 -13.13
C PRO A 398 -7.21 -32.55 -12.64
N GLU A 399 -6.66 -31.45 -12.10
CA GLU A 399 -5.27 -31.35 -11.64
C GLU A 399 -5.10 -31.65 -10.14
N LEU A 400 -6.16 -32.06 -9.43
CA LEU A 400 -6.06 -32.35 -8.00
C LEU A 400 -5.03 -33.45 -7.74
N ARG A 401 -3.99 -33.14 -6.96
CA ARG A 401 -2.89 -34.07 -6.61
C ARG A 401 -2.78 -34.32 -5.12
N LEU A 402 -3.22 -33.39 -4.29
CA LEU A 402 -3.14 -33.49 -2.84
C LEU A 402 -4.50 -33.17 -2.21
N LEU A 403 -4.94 -34.04 -1.34
CA LEU A 403 -6.13 -33.87 -0.51
C LEU A 403 -5.75 -34.05 0.95
N VAL A 404 -5.89 -32.99 1.76
CA VAL A 404 -5.68 -33.04 3.21
C VAL A 404 -7.03 -33.06 3.91
N VAL A 405 -7.22 -34.03 4.81
CA VAL A 405 -8.49 -34.26 5.53
C VAL A 405 -8.28 -34.44 7.04
N PRO A 406 -9.25 -34.05 7.88
CA PRO A 406 -9.08 -34.04 9.34
C PRO A 406 -9.10 -35.43 9.98
N SER A 407 -9.68 -36.45 9.35
CA SER A 407 -9.87 -37.78 9.96
C SER A 407 -9.44 -38.94 9.08
N ARG A 408 -8.80 -39.94 9.70
CA ARG A 408 -8.27 -41.15 9.00
C ARG A 408 -9.30 -42.21 8.69
N ALA A 409 -10.25 -42.46 9.58
CA ALA A 409 -11.01 -43.75 9.59
C ALA A 409 -11.94 -43.91 8.38
N GLU A 410 -12.74 -42.90 8.06
CA GLU A 410 -13.67 -42.93 6.93
C GLU A 410 -13.09 -42.46 5.61
N ALA A 411 -12.12 -41.52 5.69
CA ALA A 411 -11.53 -40.86 4.53
C ALA A 411 -10.81 -41.86 3.60
N LYS A 412 -10.10 -42.88 4.13
CA LYS A 412 -9.40 -43.87 3.31
C LYS A 412 -10.35 -44.68 2.40
N LYS A 413 -11.51 -45.07 2.90
CA LYS A 413 -12.49 -45.83 2.13
C LYS A 413 -13.20 -44.98 1.09
N LEU A 414 -13.58 -43.76 1.48
CA LEU A 414 -14.33 -42.84 0.61
C LEU A 414 -13.44 -42.18 -0.46
N SER A 415 -12.16 -41.98 -0.18
CA SER A 415 -11.22 -41.35 -1.13
C SER A 415 -10.64 -42.29 -2.19
N ALA A 416 -10.95 -43.61 -2.13
CA ALA A 416 -10.42 -44.58 -3.07
C ALA A 416 -10.51 -44.14 -4.56
N PRO A 417 -11.62 -43.57 -5.05
CA PRO A 417 -11.71 -43.10 -6.44
C PRO A 417 -10.73 -41.99 -6.77
N LEU A 418 -10.39 -41.09 -5.79
CA LEU A 418 -9.41 -40.02 -5.97
C LEU A 418 -7.98 -40.55 -5.95
N VAL A 419 -7.70 -41.49 -5.03
CA VAL A 419 -6.40 -42.16 -4.93
C VAL A 419 -6.08 -42.96 -6.19
N GLN A 420 -7.06 -43.63 -6.80
CA GLN A 420 -6.91 -44.29 -8.09
C GLN A 420 -6.54 -43.34 -9.24
N ARG A 421 -6.90 -42.08 -9.12
CA ARG A 421 -6.50 -41.02 -10.06
C ARG A 421 -5.13 -40.38 -9.73
N GLY A 422 -4.41 -40.89 -8.73
CA GLY A 422 -3.10 -40.40 -8.32
C GLY A 422 -3.16 -39.26 -7.30
N VAL A 423 -4.33 -38.98 -6.70
CA VAL A 423 -4.43 -37.96 -5.63
C VAL A 423 -3.82 -38.54 -4.34
N LYS A 424 -2.80 -37.85 -3.82
CA LYS A 424 -2.19 -38.13 -2.53
C LYS A 424 -3.14 -37.72 -1.41
N LEU A 425 -3.38 -38.61 -0.46
CA LEU A 425 -4.20 -38.36 0.72
C LEU A 425 -3.30 -38.08 1.92
N GLU A 426 -3.44 -36.95 2.54
CA GLU A 426 -2.78 -36.59 3.80
C GLU A 426 -3.81 -36.32 4.90
N PHE A 427 -3.37 -36.45 6.15
CA PHE A 427 -4.22 -36.21 7.31
C PHE A 427 -3.67 -35.01 8.08
N ALA A 428 -4.55 -34.03 8.39
CA ALA A 428 -4.18 -32.90 9.21
C ALA A 428 -3.66 -33.39 10.57
N LYS A 429 -2.57 -32.82 11.01
CA LYS A 429 -1.93 -33.08 12.32
C LYS A 429 -2.74 -32.47 13.45
#